data_404584252eae95e2359a75428861d2e2
#
_entry.id   404584252eae95e2359a75428861d2e2
#
_cell.length_a   1.000
_cell.length_b   1.000
_cell.length_c   1.000
_cell.angle_alpha   90.00
_cell.angle_beta   90.00
_cell.angle_gamma   90.00
#
_symmetry.space_group_name_H-M   'P 1'
#
loop_
_entity.id
_entity.type
_entity.pdbx_description
1 polymer ?
#
loop_
_entity_poly.entity_id
_entity_poly.type
_entity_poly.pdbx_seq_one_letter_code
_entity_poly.pdbx_strand_id
1 'polypeptide(L)'
;MVFDYESEWASEHTATPTQKVHHVDEPLQWFRALADHGVTADVVPVRGAWDDYEMVVLPSVYLLSEETTRRVRDYVVGGGRLVVTYYTGISDEKDHVWLGGYPGSIRDVVGVRVEEFMPMGDDFPGVPDCLGLSNGAVAHDIADVIGSVDGSATVLETFKDDPWTGMDGAPAIVTNTFGEGRSVYVGARLGRDGIAKSLPEIFESLGMAETGENDSRVLRVEREGADGSRFVFSFNRTHEAVQIPVEGKIVVSSFAEVSGENVSIKPNGVIVTKQ
;
A
#
# COMPACT_ATOMS: atom_id res chain seq x y z
N MET A 1 -0.88 -7.98 2.30
CA MET A 1 -1.55 -6.73 2.71
C MET A 1 -2.47 -7.04 3.87
N VAL A 2 -2.33 -6.33 4.96
CA VAL A 2 -3.11 -6.56 6.18
C VAL A 2 -4.45 -5.82 6.10
N PHE A 3 -5.51 -6.49 6.54
CA PHE A 3 -6.82 -5.88 6.73
C PHE A 3 -7.36 -6.21 8.13
N ASP A 4 -7.92 -5.22 8.79
CA ASP A 4 -8.41 -5.34 10.16
C ASP A 4 -9.80 -4.70 10.34
N TYR A 5 -10.81 -5.52 10.55
CA TYR A 5 -12.18 -5.05 10.78
C TYR A 5 -12.35 -4.27 12.09
N GLU A 6 -11.55 -4.59 13.11
CA GLU A 6 -11.62 -3.87 14.39
C GLU A 6 -11.13 -2.42 14.19
N SER A 7 -10.07 -2.23 13.40
CA SER A 7 -9.61 -0.89 12.97
C SER A 7 -10.65 -0.13 12.15
N GLU A 8 -11.36 -0.81 11.23
CA GLU A 8 -12.45 -0.20 10.47
C GLU A 8 -13.55 0.30 11.41
N TRP A 9 -14.05 -0.56 12.27
CA TRP A 9 -15.12 -0.18 13.20
C TRP A 9 -14.72 0.93 14.16
N ALA A 10 -13.50 0.89 14.71
CA ALA A 10 -13.00 1.93 15.59
C ALA A 10 -12.87 3.27 14.86
N SER A 11 -12.27 3.30 13.69
CA SER A 11 -12.07 4.53 12.91
C SER A 11 -13.38 5.16 12.42
N GLU A 12 -14.39 4.37 12.07
CA GLU A 12 -15.70 4.88 11.66
C GLU A 12 -16.52 5.48 12.81
N HIS A 13 -16.26 5.04 14.06
CA HIS A 13 -16.98 5.53 15.24
C HIS A 13 -16.24 6.61 16.02
N THR A 14 -15.01 6.93 15.62
CA THR A 14 -14.19 7.94 16.24
C THR A 14 -14.34 9.28 15.51
N ALA A 15 -14.18 10.40 16.25
CA ALA A 15 -14.08 11.72 15.64
C ALA A 15 -12.74 11.83 14.88
N THR A 16 -12.79 11.54 13.59
CA THR A 16 -11.64 11.62 12.70
C THR A 16 -11.41 13.05 12.20
N PRO A 17 -10.21 13.42 11.76
CA PRO A 17 -9.93 14.73 11.19
C PRO A 17 -10.75 15.04 9.93
N THR A 18 -11.22 14.03 9.22
CA THR A 18 -12.05 14.16 8.01
C THR A 18 -13.00 12.97 7.89
N GLN A 19 -14.19 13.21 7.34
CA GLN A 19 -15.18 12.16 7.04
C GLN A 19 -14.96 11.50 5.67
N LYS A 20 -13.91 11.92 4.92
CA LYS A 20 -13.62 11.43 3.55
C LYS A 20 -12.78 10.14 3.54
N VAL A 21 -12.17 9.80 4.66
CA VAL A 21 -11.32 8.61 4.77
C VAL A 21 -12.12 7.46 5.34
N HIS A 22 -12.32 6.42 4.52
CA HIS A 22 -12.90 5.15 4.93
C HIS A 22 -11.79 4.09 4.95
N HIS A 23 -11.68 3.37 6.05
CA HIS A 23 -10.60 2.40 6.27
C HIS A 23 -10.50 1.34 5.15
N VAL A 24 -11.64 0.88 4.61
CA VAL A 24 -11.67 -0.12 3.51
C VAL A 24 -11.12 0.39 2.18
N ASP A 25 -11.10 1.69 1.95
CA ASP A 25 -10.67 2.26 0.68
C ASP A 25 -9.14 2.14 0.50
N GLU A 26 -8.37 2.36 1.55
CA GLU A 26 -6.92 2.36 1.46
C GLU A 26 -6.34 0.98 1.06
N PRO A 27 -6.72 -0.14 1.71
CA PRO A 27 -6.34 -1.47 1.26
C PRO A 27 -6.69 -1.74 -0.19
N LEU A 28 -7.87 -1.29 -0.63
CA LEU A 28 -8.32 -1.50 -2.01
C LEU A 28 -7.47 -0.72 -3.03
N GLN A 29 -7.06 0.52 -2.70
CA GLN A 29 -6.17 1.31 -3.55
C GLN A 29 -4.79 0.66 -3.67
N TRP A 30 -4.21 0.22 -2.56
CA TRP A 30 -2.94 -0.51 -2.53
C TRP A 30 -3.01 -1.82 -3.31
N PHE A 31 -4.07 -2.62 -3.10
CA PHE A 31 -4.26 -3.87 -3.84
C PHE A 31 -4.28 -3.64 -5.36
N ARG A 32 -5.00 -2.60 -5.80
CA ARG A 32 -5.10 -2.26 -7.22
C ARG A 32 -3.78 -1.78 -7.80
N ALA A 33 -3.08 -0.90 -7.09
CA ALA A 33 -1.78 -0.37 -7.53
C ALA A 33 -0.72 -1.48 -7.61
N LEU A 34 -0.65 -2.38 -6.63
CA LEU A 34 0.25 -3.53 -6.64
C LEU A 34 -0.05 -4.47 -7.82
N ALA A 35 -1.34 -4.76 -8.06
CA ALA A 35 -1.77 -5.59 -9.18
C ALA A 35 -1.41 -4.99 -10.55
N ASP A 36 -1.48 -3.67 -10.69
CA ASP A 36 -1.08 -2.97 -11.91
C ASP A 36 0.44 -3.07 -12.16
N HIS A 37 1.23 -3.19 -11.10
CA HIS A 37 2.66 -3.42 -11.16
C HIS A 37 3.06 -4.91 -11.18
N GLY A 38 2.11 -5.81 -11.40
CA GLY A 38 2.39 -7.25 -11.49
C GLY A 38 2.69 -7.95 -10.17
N VAL A 39 2.45 -7.26 -9.06
CA VAL A 39 2.64 -7.84 -7.72
C VAL A 39 1.40 -8.62 -7.32
N THR A 40 1.56 -9.90 -7.06
CA THR A 40 0.50 -10.72 -6.46
C THR A 40 0.40 -10.40 -4.98
N ALA A 41 -0.76 -9.88 -4.56
CA ALA A 41 -1.03 -9.53 -3.18
C ALA A 41 -2.16 -10.41 -2.61
N ASP A 42 -1.92 -10.93 -1.40
CA ASP A 42 -2.96 -11.55 -0.59
C ASP A 42 -3.46 -10.56 0.47
N VAL A 43 -4.74 -10.66 0.83
CA VAL A 43 -5.31 -9.91 1.95
C VAL A 43 -5.35 -10.84 3.15
N VAL A 44 -4.65 -10.45 4.21
CA VAL A 44 -4.51 -11.26 5.42
C VAL A 44 -5.01 -10.49 6.64
N PRO A 45 -5.64 -11.16 7.62
CA PRO A 45 -6.05 -10.48 8.85
C PRO A 45 -4.82 -10.05 9.67
N VAL A 46 -4.98 -9.03 10.50
CA VAL A 46 -3.92 -8.51 11.37
C VAL A 46 -3.28 -9.59 12.26
N ARG A 47 -4.05 -10.61 12.64
CA ARG A 47 -3.59 -11.79 13.40
C ARG A 47 -3.18 -12.98 12.51
N GLY A 48 -3.17 -12.81 11.19
CA GLY A 48 -2.76 -13.84 10.22
C GLY A 48 -1.25 -14.10 10.23
N ALA A 49 -0.78 -15.09 9.47
CA ALA A 49 0.64 -15.34 9.26
C ALA A 49 1.19 -14.32 8.24
N TRP A 50 2.32 -13.68 8.58
CA TRP A 50 2.98 -12.69 7.71
C TRP A 50 4.39 -13.14 7.30
N ASP A 51 4.95 -14.14 7.95
CA ASP A 51 6.37 -14.50 7.88
C ASP A 51 6.80 -15.00 6.50
N ASP A 52 5.85 -15.53 5.71
CA ASP A 52 6.11 -16.06 4.36
C ASP A 52 6.02 -14.98 3.26
N TYR A 53 5.64 -13.75 3.60
CA TYR A 53 5.50 -12.69 2.61
C TYR A 53 6.77 -11.88 2.49
N GLU A 54 7.17 -11.61 1.25
CA GLU A 54 8.33 -10.78 0.93
C GLU A 54 8.14 -9.33 1.38
N MET A 55 6.91 -8.83 1.33
CA MET A 55 6.53 -7.49 1.78
C MET A 55 5.17 -7.53 2.50
N VAL A 56 5.07 -6.80 3.59
CA VAL A 56 3.82 -6.57 4.33
C VAL A 56 3.43 -5.11 4.22
N VAL A 57 2.17 -4.83 3.91
CA VAL A 57 1.59 -3.48 3.89
C VAL A 57 0.56 -3.37 5.00
N LEU A 58 0.67 -2.33 5.83
CA LEU A 58 -0.30 -1.93 6.85
C LEU A 58 -1.03 -0.65 6.38
N PRO A 59 -2.10 -0.81 5.58
CA PRO A 59 -2.82 0.33 5.00
C PRO A 59 -3.83 0.89 6.02
N SER A 60 -3.49 2.00 6.65
CA SER A 60 -4.33 2.69 7.64
C SER A 60 -4.85 1.79 8.77
N VAL A 61 -4.01 0.89 9.27
CA VAL A 61 -4.36 -0.01 10.38
C VAL A 61 -4.44 0.80 11.68
N TYR A 62 -5.62 1.34 11.97
CA TYR A 62 -5.89 2.31 13.03
C TYR A 62 -5.50 1.79 14.41
N LEU A 63 -5.88 0.54 14.72
CA LEU A 63 -5.55 -0.10 15.99
C LEU A 63 -4.26 -0.91 15.89
N LEU A 64 -3.29 -0.62 16.73
CA LEU A 64 -2.11 -1.46 16.93
C LEU A 64 -2.06 -1.94 18.39
N SER A 65 -2.39 -3.23 18.59
CA SER A 65 -2.21 -3.89 19.89
C SER A 65 -0.72 -4.09 20.21
N GLU A 66 -0.39 -4.34 21.47
CA GLU A 66 0.97 -4.72 21.86
C GLU A 66 1.44 -6.01 21.11
N GLU A 67 0.54 -6.96 20.88
CA GLU A 67 0.84 -8.17 20.13
C GLU A 67 1.18 -7.86 18.67
N THR A 68 0.34 -7.06 18.00
CA THR A 68 0.58 -6.62 16.60
C THR A 68 1.87 -5.83 16.52
N THR A 69 2.13 -4.92 17.45
CA THR A 69 3.37 -4.16 17.54
C THR A 69 4.59 -5.07 17.60
N ARG A 70 4.57 -6.10 18.47
CA ARG A 70 5.67 -7.04 18.58
C ARG A 70 5.90 -7.80 17.28
N ARG A 71 4.83 -8.29 16.64
CA ARG A 71 4.93 -8.99 15.34
C ARG A 71 5.51 -8.11 14.24
N VAL A 72 5.08 -6.85 14.15
CA VAL A 72 5.65 -5.88 13.21
C VAL A 72 7.16 -5.75 13.42
N ARG A 73 7.58 -5.59 14.69
CA ARG A 73 9.00 -5.49 15.05
C ARG A 73 9.78 -6.73 14.69
N ASP A 74 9.29 -7.90 15.10
CA ASP A 74 9.95 -9.18 14.85
C ASP A 74 10.09 -9.44 13.34
N TYR A 75 9.05 -9.14 12.56
CA TYR A 75 9.07 -9.25 11.10
C TYR A 75 10.15 -8.38 10.47
N VAL A 76 10.22 -7.10 10.85
CA VAL A 76 11.22 -6.17 10.25
C VAL A 76 12.62 -6.48 10.78
N VAL A 77 12.79 -6.77 12.08
CA VAL A 77 14.09 -7.17 12.64
C VAL A 77 14.65 -8.40 11.93
N GLY A 78 13.79 -9.35 11.57
CA GLY A 78 14.14 -10.57 10.83
C GLY A 78 14.41 -10.39 9.34
N GLY A 79 14.46 -9.16 8.83
CA GLY A 79 14.74 -8.87 7.41
C GLY A 79 13.51 -8.61 6.56
N GLY A 80 12.32 -8.57 7.16
CA GLY A 80 11.06 -8.28 6.46
C GLY A 80 11.01 -6.85 5.90
N ARG A 81 10.22 -6.66 4.87
CA ARG A 81 9.96 -5.38 4.20
C ARG A 81 8.57 -4.89 4.54
N LEU A 82 8.47 -3.72 5.14
CA LEU A 82 7.23 -3.18 5.67
C LEU A 82 6.86 -1.87 5.00
N VAL A 83 5.60 -1.73 4.58
CA VAL A 83 5.02 -0.44 4.20
C VAL A 83 3.92 -0.10 5.23
N VAL A 84 4.00 1.08 5.79
CA VAL A 84 3.00 1.63 6.73
C VAL A 84 2.43 2.90 6.13
N THR A 85 1.13 3.04 6.13
CA THR A 85 0.52 4.26 5.61
C THR A 85 0.02 5.17 6.74
N TYR A 86 -0.31 6.40 6.36
CA TYR A 86 -0.97 7.35 7.22
C TYR A 86 -2.10 6.68 8.03
N TYR A 87 -2.46 7.26 9.15
CA TYR A 87 -3.56 6.82 10.01
C TYR A 87 -3.37 5.41 10.61
N THR A 88 -2.17 4.85 10.55
CA THR A 88 -1.81 3.58 11.19
C THR A 88 -1.35 3.82 12.63
N GLY A 89 -1.78 2.98 13.57
CA GLY A 89 -1.29 3.01 14.96
C GLY A 89 -1.67 4.26 15.73
N ILE A 90 -2.89 4.71 15.56
CA ILE A 90 -3.46 5.84 16.32
C ILE A 90 -3.79 5.41 17.73
N SER A 91 -4.40 4.24 17.89
CA SER A 91 -4.87 3.71 19.18
C SER A 91 -4.39 2.27 19.40
N ASP A 92 -4.49 1.82 20.66
CA ASP A 92 -4.33 0.42 21.06
C ASP A 92 -5.61 -0.40 20.80
N GLU A 93 -5.62 -1.68 21.17
CA GLU A 93 -6.77 -2.58 21.00
C GLU A 93 -8.01 -2.23 21.84
N LYS A 94 -7.90 -1.24 22.72
CA LYS A 94 -8.99 -0.71 23.54
C LYS A 94 -9.43 0.69 23.10
N ASP A 95 -8.92 1.11 21.94
CA ASP A 95 -9.12 2.44 21.40
C ASP A 95 -8.56 3.56 22.31
N HIS A 96 -7.52 3.27 23.08
CA HIS A 96 -6.78 4.30 23.79
C HIS A 96 -5.68 4.86 22.88
N VAL A 97 -5.71 6.17 22.66
CA VAL A 97 -4.75 6.87 21.81
C VAL A 97 -3.31 6.70 22.34
N TRP A 98 -2.41 6.32 21.45
CA TRP A 98 -0.99 6.26 21.76
C TRP A 98 -0.42 7.66 22.02
N LEU A 99 0.24 7.84 23.18
CA LEU A 99 0.83 9.13 23.51
C LEU A 99 2.18 9.35 22.83
N GLY A 100 2.46 10.60 22.48
CA GLY A 100 3.76 11.03 21.98
C GLY A 100 3.93 10.98 20.48
N GLY A 101 2.83 11.01 19.71
CA GLY A 101 2.80 11.05 18.24
C GLY A 101 2.61 9.66 17.59
N TYR A 102 2.41 9.64 16.29
CA TYR A 102 2.08 8.45 15.51
C TYR A 102 3.22 8.03 14.58
N PRO A 103 3.19 6.80 14.03
CA PRO A 103 2.38 5.64 14.42
C PRO A 103 2.83 5.09 15.78
N GLY A 104 1.98 5.22 16.76
CA GLY A 104 2.19 5.00 18.19
C GLY A 104 3.38 4.14 18.62
N SER A 105 3.20 2.83 18.61
CA SER A 105 4.16 1.87 19.15
C SER A 105 5.26 1.43 18.17
N ILE A 106 5.23 1.87 16.90
CA ILE A 106 6.19 1.48 15.85
C ILE A 106 6.93 2.68 15.21
N ARG A 107 6.94 3.83 15.89
CA ARG A 107 7.64 5.04 15.37
C ARG A 107 9.09 4.79 15.01
N ASP A 108 9.82 4.10 15.87
CA ASP A 108 11.22 3.75 15.66
C ASP A 108 11.42 2.73 14.53
N VAL A 109 10.43 1.86 14.28
CA VAL A 109 10.47 0.93 13.13
C VAL A 109 10.40 1.70 11.82
N VAL A 110 9.50 2.68 11.72
CA VAL A 110 9.32 3.47 10.50
C VAL A 110 10.19 4.72 10.43
N GLY A 111 10.83 5.10 11.53
CA GLY A 111 11.77 6.22 11.59
C GLY A 111 11.10 7.60 11.50
N VAL A 112 9.81 7.70 11.83
CA VAL A 112 9.07 8.97 11.82
C VAL A 112 8.22 9.14 13.06
N ARG A 113 7.95 10.41 13.36
CA ARG A 113 6.95 10.82 14.35
C ARG A 113 6.01 11.83 13.72
N VAL A 114 4.77 11.43 13.55
CA VAL A 114 3.68 12.31 13.12
C VAL A 114 3.13 13.05 14.33
N GLU A 115 2.93 14.35 14.21
CA GLU A 115 2.45 15.21 15.30
C GLU A 115 1.01 15.66 15.08
N GLU A 116 0.62 15.87 13.81
CA GLU A 116 -0.66 16.43 13.42
C GLU A 116 -1.17 15.75 12.16
N PHE A 117 -2.45 15.92 11.89
CA PHE A 117 -3.09 15.57 10.62
C PHE A 117 -3.48 16.83 9.86
N MET A 118 -3.25 16.83 8.54
CA MET A 118 -3.67 17.88 7.63
C MET A 118 -4.84 17.36 6.78
N PRO A 119 -6.09 17.57 7.21
CA PRO A 119 -7.25 17.29 6.37
C PRO A 119 -7.34 18.31 5.23
N MET A 120 -7.79 17.86 4.06
CA MET A 120 -7.84 18.65 2.83
C MET A 120 -9.25 18.68 2.23
N GLY A 121 -9.51 19.69 1.40
CA GLY A 121 -10.72 19.82 0.60
C GLY A 121 -11.81 20.67 1.22
N ASP A 122 -13.03 20.54 0.69
CA ASP A 122 -14.16 21.45 0.92
C ASP A 122 -14.59 21.65 2.38
N ASP A 123 -14.25 20.73 3.27
CA ASP A 123 -14.60 20.80 4.69
C ASP A 123 -13.79 21.89 5.43
N PHE A 124 -12.69 22.35 4.83
CA PHE A 124 -11.75 23.28 5.45
C PHE A 124 -11.48 24.48 4.52
N PRO A 125 -12.26 25.55 4.60
CA PRO A 125 -12.07 26.73 3.74
C PRO A 125 -10.64 27.29 3.81
N GLY A 126 -10.01 27.46 2.63
CA GLY A 126 -8.65 27.96 2.51
C GLY A 126 -7.55 26.89 2.57
N VAL A 127 -7.90 25.64 2.77
CA VAL A 127 -6.99 24.50 2.60
C VAL A 127 -7.15 23.94 1.18
N PRO A 128 -6.05 23.58 0.49
CA PRO A 128 -6.12 23.03 -0.85
C PRO A 128 -6.85 21.67 -0.87
N ASP A 129 -7.46 21.31 -2.00
CA ASP A 129 -8.12 20.02 -2.20
C ASP A 129 -7.14 18.85 -2.27
N CYS A 130 -5.88 19.14 -2.58
CA CYS A 130 -4.81 18.15 -2.72
C CYS A 130 -3.44 18.79 -2.55
N LEU A 131 -2.44 17.95 -2.24
CA LEU A 131 -1.02 18.33 -2.18
C LEU A 131 -0.21 17.52 -3.17
N GLY A 132 0.63 18.16 -3.98
CA GLY A 132 1.60 17.49 -4.84
C GLY A 132 2.77 16.91 -4.04
N LEU A 133 3.37 15.82 -4.54
CA LEU A 133 4.62 15.27 -4.05
C LEU A 133 5.76 15.51 -5.05
N SER A 134 7.00 15.39 -4.59
CA SER A 134 8.20 15.63 -5.41
C SER A 134 8.31 14.70 -6.62
N ASN A 135 7.81 13.47 -6.55
CA ASN A 135 7.71 12.53 -7.68
C ASN A 135 6.49 12.82 -8.59
N GLY A 136 5.69 13.82 -8.25
CA GLY A 136 4.48 14.21 -8.95
C GLY A 136 3.26 13.30 -8.65
N ALA A 137 3.31 12.47 -7.61
CA ALA A 137 2.10 11.90 -7.02
C ALA A 137 1.28 13.02 -6.38
N VAL A 138 0.02 12.74 -6.09
CA VAL A 138 -0.90 13.71 -5.48
C VAL A 138 -1.56 13.07 -4.26
N ALA A 139 -1.50 13.77 -3.14
CA ALA A 139 -2.21 13.42 -1.91
C ALA A 139 -3.58 14.07 -1.89
N HIS A 140 -4.58 13.35 -1.41
CA HIS A 140 -5.98 13.78 -1.32
C HIS A 140 -6.53 13.55 0.07
N ASP A 141 -7.48 14.35 0.47
CA ASP A 141 -8.30 14.23 1.67
C ASP A 141 -7.56 14.35 3.01
N ILE A 142 -6.38 13.73 3.15
CA ILE A 142 -5.57 13.80 4.38
C ILE A 142 -4.08 13.57 4.10
N ALA A 143 -3.24 14.30 4.82
CA ALA A 143 -1.81 14.08 4.93
C ALA A 143 -1.38 14.18 6.40
N ASP A 144 -0.29 13.49 6.75
CA ASP A 144 0.33 13.58 8.06
C ASP A 144 1.37 14.69 8.10
N VAL A 145 1.38 15.44 9.20
CA VAL A 145 2.46 16.39 9.52
C VAL A 145 3.55 15.63 10.29
N ILE A 146 4.58 15.20 9.56
CA ILE A 146 5.73 14.51 10.15
C ILE A 146 6.60 15.55 10.84
N GLY A 147 6.56 15.59 12.18
CA GLY A 147 7.29 16.53 13.00
C GLY A 147 8.78 16.18 13.16
N SER A 148 9.14 14.90 13.05
CA SER A 148 10.55 14.49 13.07
C SER A 148 10.77 13.20 12.26
N VAL A 149 11.99 13.13 11.68
CA VAL A 149 12.52 11.95 10.99
C VAL A 149 13.79 11.52 11.73
N ASP A 150 13.90 10.24 12.05
CA ASP A 150 15.05 9.69 12.79
C ASP A 150 16.33 9.74 11.96
N GLY A 151 17.49 9.78 12.62
CA GLY A 151 18.79 9.86 11.92
C GLY A 151 19.15 8.62 11.09
N SER A 152 18.44 7.49 11.28
CA SER A 152 18.57 6.27 10.47
C SER A 152 17.64 6.26 9.25
N ALA A 153 16.66 7.16 9.21
CA ALA A 153 15.67 7.23 8.15
C ALA A 153 16.06 8.24 7.07
N THR A 154 15.52 8.04 5.89
CA THR A 154 15.75 8.89 4.71
C THR A 154 14.41 9.32 4.12
N VAL A 155 14.27 10.61 3.84
CA VAL A 155 13.11 11.14 3.12
C VAL A 155 13.24 10.79 1.64
N LEU A 156 12.27 10.05 1.13
CA LEU A 156 12.16 9.73 -0.30
C LEU A 156 11.44 10.86 -1.03
N GLU A 157 10.25 11.24 -0.53
CA GLU A 157 9.42 12.25 -1.15
C GLU A 157 9.01 13.32 -0.17
N THR A 158 8.89 14.55 -0.68
CA THR A 158 8.39 15.73 0.06
C THR A 158 7.14 16.29 -0.59
N PHE A 159 6.31 16.97 0.20
CA PHE A 159 5.22 17.78 -0.35
C PHE A 159 5.74 18.98 -1.12
N LYS A 160 5.01 19.42 -2.14
CA LYS A 160 5.35 20.56 -3.02
C LYS A 160 4.14 21.42 -3.33
N ASP A 161 4.46 22.65 -3.73
CA ASP A 161 3.49 23.60 -4.27
C ASP A 161 2.37 23.96 -3.30
N ASP A 162 2.69 23.99 -2.00
CA ASP A 162 1.75 24.37 -0.96
C ASP A 162 2.09 25.72 -0.32
N PRO A 163 1.49 26.81 -0.82
CA PRO A 163 1.72 28.15 -0.25
C PRO A 163 0.90 28.42 1.04
N TRP A 164 0.01 27.54 1.44
CA TRP A 164 -1.02 27.83 2.45
C TRP A 164 -0.85 27.07 3.76
N THR A 165 -0.49 25.81 3.73
CA THR A 165 -0.49 24.93 4.90
C THR A 165 0.87 24.83 5.59
N GLY A 166 1.94 25.28 4.93
CA GLY A 166 3.31 25.13 5.41
C GLY A 166 3.88 23.73 5.20
N MET A 167 3.24 22.91 4.38
CA MET A 167 3.70 21.54 4.07
C MET A 167 4.78 21.52 2.98
N ASP A 168 5.03 22.63 2.26
CA ASP A 168 6.04 22.66 1.21
C ASP A 168 7.42 22.28 1.74
N GLY A 169 8.02 21.26 1.13
CA GLY A 169 9.28 20.66 1.57
C GLY A 169 9.19 19.71 2.78
N ALA A 170 8.02 19.57 3.41
CA ALA A 170 7.83 18.62 4.50
C ALA A 170 7.87 17.16 3.99
N PRO A 171 8.37 16.20 4.80
CA PRO A 171 8.42 14.79 4.44
C PRO A 171 7.03 14.22 4.12
N ALA A 172 6.90 13.47 3.03
CA ALA A 172 5.68 12.78 2.62
C ALA A 172 5.86 11.25 2.61
N ILE A 173 7.00 10.77 2.09
CA ILE A 173 7.36 9.35 2.09
C ILE A 173 8.76 9.21 2.69
N VAL A 174 8.92 8.32 3.66
CA VAL A 174 10.17 8.13 4.40
C VAL A 174 10.50 6.64 4.45
N THR A 175 11.76 6.27 4.19
CA THR A 175 12.28 4.91 4.39
C THR A 175 13.17 4.83 5.61
N ASN A 176 13.16 3.70 6.30
CA ASN A 176 14.02 3.43 7.45
C ASN A 176 14.59 2.01 7.41
N THR A 177 15.73 1.84 8.04
CA THR A 177 16.34 0.53 8.31
C THR A 177 16.15 0.20 9.77
N PHE A 178 15.59 -0.98 10.07
CA PHE A 178 15.36 -1.43 11.43
C PHE A 178 15.72 -2.93 11.57
N GLY A 179 16.71 -3.24 12.38
CA GLY A 179 17.29 -4.59 12.41
C GLY A 179 17.91 -4.97 11.07
N GLU A 180 17.54 -6.11 10.52
CA GLU A 180 17.98 -6.57 9.19
C GLU A 180 17.00 -6.16 8.07
N GLY A 181 15.83 -5.64 8.43
CA GLY A 181 14.78 -5.26 7.49
C GLY A 181 14.70 -3.77 7.19
N ARG A 182 13.71 -3.45 6.41
CA ARG A 182 13.44 -2.07 5.96
C ARG A 182 11.96 -1.75 6.04
N SER A 183 11.67 -0.49 6.25
CA SER A 183 10.31 0.02 6.25
C SER A 183 10.17 1.27 5.39
N VAL A 184 8.97 1.50 4.91
CA VAL A 184 8.56 2.76 4.28
C VAL A 184 7.30 3.26 4.97
N TYR A 185 7.29 4.53 5.31
CA TYR A 185 6.12 5.24 5.79
C TYR A 185 5.59 6.16 4.70
N VAL A 186 4.30 6.03 4.40
CA VAL A 186 3.59 6.87 3.43
C VAL A 186 2.60 7.76 4.18
N GLY A 187 3.00 8.99 4.46
CA GLY A 187 2.29 9.94 5.31
C GLY A 187 1.16 10.69 4.60
N ALA A 188 0.53 10.10 3.59
CA ALA A 188 -0.57 10.75 2.89
C ALA A 188 -1.45 9.75 2.14
N ARG A 189 -2.73 10.11 1.93
CA ARG A 189 -3.63 9.36 1.06
C ARG A 189 -3.35 9.68 -0.41
N LEU A 190 -2.73 8.75 -1.11
CA LEU A 190 -2.29 8.94 -2.49
C LEU A 190 -3.29 8.44 -3.53
N GLY A 191 -4.26 7.62 -3.15
CA GLY A 191 -5.11 6.90 -4.08
C GLY A 191 -4.31 5.96 -4.99
N ARG A 192 -5.01 5.21 -5.87
CA ARG A 192 -4.37 4.20 -6.74
C ARG A 192 -3.24 4.75 -7.60
N ASP A 193 -3.48 5.88 -8.27
CA ASP A 193 -2.52 6.44 -9.24
C ASP A 193 -1.29 7.02 -8.55
N GLY A 194 -1.46 7.67 -7.39
CA GLY A 194 -0.35 8.18 -6.60
C GLY A 194 0.49 7.06 -5.97
N ILE A 195 -0.15 5.99 -5.48
CA ILE A 195 0.54 4.78 -5.01
C ILE A 195 1.34 4.18 -6.17
N ALA A 196 0.69 3.91 -7.32
CA ALA A 196 1.33 3.34 -8.50
C ALA A 196 2.57 4.12 -8.93
N LYS A 197 2.49 5.44 -8.89
CA LYS A 197 3.61 6.33 -9.22
C LYS A 197 4.76 6.26 -8.24
N SER A 198 4.48 5.99 -6.96
CA SER A 198 5.48 5.92 -5.89
C SER A 198 6.07 4.51 -5.70
N LEU A 199 5.42 3.45 -6.20
CA LEU A 199 5.84 2.06 -6.02
C LEU A 199 7.27 1.77 -6.48
N PRO A 200 7.78 2.25 -7.64
CA PRO A 200 9.14 1.96 -8.07
C PRO A 200 10.19 2.40 -7.03
N GLU A 201 10.07 3.61 -6.50
CA GLU A 201 10.98 4.13 -5.48
C GLU A 201 10.82 3.43 -4.13
N ILE A 202 9.57 3.10 -3.75
CA ILE A 202 9.28 2.29 -2.56
C ILE A 202 9.97 0.93 -2.67
N PHE A 203 9.85 0.23 -3.80
CA PHE A 203 10.50 -1.07 -4.01
C PHE A 203 12.01 -0.97 -3.99
N GLU A 204 12.59 0.01 -4.67
CA GLU A 204 14.05 0.26 -4.64
C GLU A 204 14.53 0.48 -3.21
N SER A 205 13.85 1.34 -2.44
CA SER A 205 14.22 1.64 -1.05
C SER A 205 14.14 0.42 -0.13
N LEU A 206 13.18 -0.48 -0.39
CA LEU A 206 13.03 -1.76 0.31
C LEU A 206 14.01 -2.84 -0.19
N GLY A 207 14.79 -2.57 -1.24
CA GLY A 207 15.69 -3.55 -1.85
C GLY A 207 14.94 -4.68 -2.56
N MET A 208 13.80 -4.37 -3.13
CA MET A 208 13.01 -5.28 -3.96
C MET A 208 13.39 -5.09 -5.44
N ALA A 209 13.27 -6.16 -6.23
CA ALA A 209 13.43 -6.05 -7.66
C ALA A 209 12.29 -5.22 -8.27
N GLU A 210 12.61 -4.46 -9.32
CA GLU A 210 11.56 -3.84 -10.14
C GLU A 210 10.64 -4.92 -10.69
N THR A 211 9.36 -4.71 -10.53
CA THR A 211 8.33 -5.53 -11.17
C THR A 211 8.03 -4.93 -12.54
N GLY A 212 7.89 -5.77 -13.56
CA GLY A 212 7.57 -5.29 -14.91
C GLY A 212 6.19 -4.61 -14.93
N GLU A 213 6.05 -3.61 -15.80
CA GLU A 213 4.73 -3.05 -16.11
C GLU A 213 3.80 -4.15 -16.62
N ASN A 214 2.71 -4.36 -15.93
CA ASN A 214 1.61 -5.19 -16.41
C ASN A 214 0.57 -4.34 -17.14
N ASP A 215 -0.09 -4.94 -18.11
CA ASP A 215 -1.29 -4.34 -18.67
C ASP A 215 -2.35 -4.22 -17.56
N SER A 216 -2.60 -3.00 -17.08
CA SER A 216 -3.54 -2.72 -16.00
C SER A 216 -4.98 -3.21 -16.27
N ARG A 217 -5.29 -3.54 -17.54
CA ARG A 217 -6.56 -4.14 -17.95
C ARG A 217 -6.69 -5.61 -17.59
N VAL A 218 -5.55 -6.28 -17.32
CA VAL A 218 -5.49 -7.71 -17.01
C VAL A 218 -4.90 -7.91 -15.61
N LEU A 219 -5.70 -8.47 -14.71
CA LEU A 219 -5.18 -8.92 -13.43
C LEU A 219 -4.40 -10.22 -13.64
N ARG A 220 -3.12 -10.19 -13.33
CA ARG A 220 -2.22 -11.33 -13.40
C ARG A 220 -1.93 -11.84 -11.99
N VAL A 221 -2.16 -13.12 -11.75
CA VAL A 221 -1.90 -13.77 -10.44
C VAL A 221 -1.08 -15.03 -10.68
N GLU A 222 0.03 -15.15 -9.99
CA GLU A 222 0.90 -16.32 -10.05
C GLU A 222 0.67 -17.22 -8.83
N ARG A 223 0.68 -18.53 -9.05
CA ARG A 223 0.58 -19.54 -8.00
C ARG A 223 1.53 -20.70 -8.29
N GLU A 224 2.17 -21.17 -7.25
CA GLU A 224 3.03 -22.34 -7.30
C GLU A 224 2.30 -23.55 -6.70
N GLY A 225 2.29 -24.66 -7.42
CA GLY A 225 1.75 -25.94 -6.94
C GLY A 225 2.75 -26.63 -6.02
N ALA A 226 2.29 -27.55 -5.22
CA ALA A 226 3.12 -28.35 -4.30
C ALA A 226 4.21 -29.19 -5.02
N ASP A 227 4.05 -29.40 -6.33
CA ASP A 227 5.00 -30.10 -7.21
C ASP A 227 6.01 -29.14 -7.89
N GLY A 228 6.03 -27.87 -7.51
CA GLY A 228 6.84 -26.82 -8.14
C GLY A 228 6.29 -26.31 -9.48
N SER A 229 5.11 -26.76 -9.91
CA SER A 229 4.47 -26.23 -11.11
C SER A 229 4.02 -24.79 -10.88
N ARG A 230 4.35 -23.91 -11.82
CA ARG A 230 3.96 -22.51 -11.79
C ARG A 230 2.76 -22.27 -12.71
N PHE A 231 1.73 -21.62 -12.18
CA PHE A 231 0.53 -21.27 -12.90
C PHE A 231 0.36 -19.76 -12.92
N VAL A 232 0.00 -19.24 -14.09
CA VAL A 232 -0.31 -17.81 -14.28
C VAL A 232 -1.77 -17.70 -14.66
N PHE A 233 -2.54 -17.00 -13.82
CA PHE A 233 -3.94 -16.66 -14.06
C PHE A 233 -4.00 -15.24 -14.62
N SER A 234 -4.66 -15.06 -15.75
CA SER A 234 -4.86 -13.75 -16.37
C SER A 234 -6.36 -13.48 -16.53
N PHE A 235 -6.87 -12.48 -15.82
CA PHE A 235 -8.28 -12.09 -15.82
C PHE A 235 -8.46 -10.76 -16.53
N ASN A 236 -9.35 -10.68 -17.50
CA ASN A 236 -9.74 -9.40 -18.08
C ASN A 236 -10.71 -8.67 -17.15
N ARG A 237 -10.29 -7.52 -16.63
CA ARG A 237 -11.06 -6.65 -15.72
C ARG A 237 -11.82 -5.52 -16.44
N THR A 238 -11.81 -5.53 -17.77
CA THR A 238 -12.43 -4.46 -18.56
C THR A 238 -13.74 -4.91 -19.21
N HIS A 239 -14.43 -3.96 -19.82
CA HIS A 239 -15.64 -4.21 -20.60
C HIS A 239 -15.35 -4.48 -22.08
N GLU A 240 -14.09 -4.52 -22.48
CA GLU A 240 -13.63 -4.77 -23.84
C GLU A 240 -12.74 -6.01 -23.91
N ALA A 241 -12.57 -6.60 -25.07
CA ALA A 241 -11.62 -7.69 -25.25
C ALA A 241 -10.19 -7.17 -25.18
N VAL A 242 -9.33 -7.86 -24.43
CA VAL A 242 -7.91 -7.54 -24.30
C VAL A 242 -7.07 -8.63 -24.91
N GLN A 243 -6.08 -8.26 -25.72
CA GLN A 243 -5.12 -9.20 -26.28
C GLN A 243 -3.85 -9.22 -25.42
N ILE A 244 -3.40 -10.42 -25.07
CA ILE A 244 -2.12 -10.64 -24.36
C ILE A 244 -1.34 -11.76 -25.08
N PRO A 245 0.00 -11.77 -24.96
CA PRO A 245 0.79 -12.92 -25.41
C PRO A 245 0.49 -14.17 -24.57
N VAL A 246 0.56 -15.33 -25.18
CA VAL A 246 0.46 -16.61 -24.48
C VAL A 246 1.85 -17.03 -24.01
N GLU A 247 2.03 -17.12 -22.71
CA GLU A 247 3.24 -17.63 -22.08
C GLU A 247 2.95 -18.98 -21.43
N GLY A 248 3.64 -20.02 -21.86
CA GLY A 248 3.46 -21.38 -21.34
C GLY A 248 2.27 -22.14 -21.95
N LYS A 249 1.93 -23.27 -21.35
CA LYS A 249 0.86 -24.16 -21.81
C LYS A 249 -0.49 -23.74 -21.23
N ILE A 250 -1.47 -23.46 -22.09
CA ILE A 250 -2.84 -23.16 -21.64
C ILE A 250 -3.45 -24.40 -20.98
N VAL A 251 -3.93 -24.28 -19.75
CA VAL A 251 -4.61 -25.34 -19.00
C VAL A 251 -6.09 -25.04 -18.75
N VAL A 252 -6.46 -23.76 -18.70
CA VAL A 252 -7.85 -23.30 -18.60
C VAL A 252 -8.05 -22.12 -19.53
N SER A 253 -9.17 -22.07 -20.21
CA SER A 253 -9.62 -20.95 -21.04
C SER A 253 -11.13 -20.79 -20.90
N SER A 254 -11.58 -19.61 -20.50
CA SER A 254 -13.00 -19.28 -20.40
C SER A 254 -13.20 -17.85 -20.94
N PHE A 255 -14.16 -17.69 -21.84
CA PHE A 255 -14.38 -16.43 -22.57
C PHE A 255 -13.09 -15.87 -23.18
N ALA A 256 -12.27 -16.74 -23.78
CA ALA A 256 -11.01 -16.36 -24.41
C ALA A 256 -10.82 -17.15 -25.73
N GLU A 257 -10.25 -16.51 -26.71
CA GLU A 257 -9.98 -17.07 -28.04
C GLU A 257 -8.48 -17.00 -28.32
N VAL A 258 -7.86 -18.14 -28.60
CA VAL A 258 -6.44 -18.24 -28.89
C VAL A 258 -6.21 -18.08 -30.39
N SER A 259 -5.28 -17.21 -30.77
CA SER A 259 -4.88 -16.99 -32.16
C SER A 259 -3.35 -16.88 -32.25
N GLY A 260 -2.71 -17.96 -32.67
CA GLY A 260 -1.24 -18.02 -32.73
C GLY A 260 -0.61 -17.88 -31.35
N GLU A 261 0.30 -16.90 -31.21
CA GLU A 261 1.00 -16.59 -29.96
C GLU A 261 0.23 -15.63 -29.04
N ASN A 262 -0.96 -15.21 -29.42
CA ASN A 262 -1.79 -14.30 -28.64
C ASN A 262 -3.11 -14.94 -28.23
N VAL A 263 -3.66 -14.45 -27.14
CA VAL A 263 -5.03 -14.75 -26.70
C VAL A 263 -5.83 -13.47 -26.54
N SER A 264 -7.04 -13.48 -27.08
CA SER A 264 -8.03 -12.42 -26.89
C SER A 264 -8.96 -12.84 -25.75
N ILE A 265 -8.87 -12.19 -24.60
CA ILE A 265 -9.69 -12.43 -23.43
C ILE A 265 -10.87 -11.47 -23.45
N LYS A 266 -12.08 -11.97 -23.59
CA LYS A 266 -13.32 -11.19 -23.56
C LYS A 266 -13.58 -10.62 -22.16
N PRO A 267 -14.51 -9.66 -22.00
CA PRO A 267 -14.92 -9.16 -20.69
C PRO A 267 -15.23 -10.29 -19.71
N ASN A 268 -14.69 -10.20 -18.48
CA ASN A 268 -14.78 -11.23 -17.43
C ASN A 268 -14.19 -12.60 -17.81
N GLY A 269 -13.44 -12.67 -18.89
CA GLY A 269 -12.75 -13.88 -19.31
C GLY A 269 -11.49 -14.15 -18.51
N VAL A 270 -11.06 -15.40 -18.53
CA VAL A 270 -9.84 -15.86 -17.85
C VAL A 270 -9.09 -16.85 -18.72
N ILE A 271 -7.77 -16.78 -18.65
CA ILE A 271 -6.86 -17.81 -19.13
C ILE A 271 -5.92 -18.22 -18.01
N VAL A 272 -5.63 -19.52 -17.91
CA VAL A 272 -4.61 -20.04 -16.99
C VAL A 272 -3.56 -20.76 -17.81
N THR A 273 -2.31 -20.38 -17.62
CA THR A 273 -1.18 -21.04 -18.25
C THR A 273 -0.29 -21.72 -17.21
N LYS A 274 0.29 -22.86 -17.57
CA LYS A 274 1.33 -23.55 -16.80
C LYS A 274 2.68 -23.23 -17.44
N GLN A 275 3.59 -22.74 -16.61
CA GLN A 275 4.98 -22.45 -16.98
C GLN A 275 5.83 -23.71 -16.91
#